data_c29469a6180c56f627b634421624223c
#
_entry.id   c29469a6180c56f627b634421624223c
#
_cell.length_a   1.000
_cell.length_b   1.000
_cell.length_c   1.000
_cell.angle_alpha   90.00
_cell.angle_beta   90.00
_cell.angle_gamma   90.00
#
_symmetry.space_group_name_H-M   'P 1'
#
loop_
_entity.id
_entity.type
_entity.pdbx_description
1 polymer ?
#
loop_
_entity_poly.entity_id
_entity_poly.type
_entity_poly.pdbx_seq_one_letter_code
_entity_poly.pdbx_strand_id
1 'polypeptide(L)'
;MTGIANLLMVNLDSPDPAALAEFYHQLLGWEVTHSQAEYAMISDGTTSVGFGLVDDYQAPAWPNPGGTKQFHFDFGVDDLDKAEELCLAAGATKPDFQPGGERWRVLIDPAGHPFCLCPRG
;
A
#
# COMPACT_ATOMS: atom_id res chain seq x y z
N MET A 1 -11.04 -27.28 7.01
CA MET A 1 -11.22 -27.53 5.57
C MET A 1 -10.03 -26.98 4.80
N THR A 2 -9.53 -27.72 3.83
CA THR A 2 -8.40 -27.31 3.01
C THR A 2 -8.91 -26.63 1.74
N GLY A 3 -8.41 -25.45 1.43
CA GLY A 3 -8.73 -24.79 0.18
C GLY A 3 -7.96 -25.38 -1.00
N ILE A 4 -8.30 -24.96 -2.21
CA ILE A 4 -7.64 -25.39 -3.43
C ILE A 4 -6.24 -24.78 -3.54
N ALA A 5 -6.05 -23.55 -3.01
CA ALA A 5 -4.81 -22.79 -3.19
C ALA A 5 -4.52 -21.96 -1.94
N ASN A 6 -3.32 -21.47 -1.85
CA ASN A 6 -2.95 -20.50 -0.82
C ASN A 6 -2.47 -19.21 -1.48
N LEU A 7 -2.68 -18.12 -0.81
CA LEU A 7 -2.25 -16.81 -1.31
C LEU A 7 -0.74 -16.70 -1.14
N LEU A 8 -0.01 -16.54 -2.24
CA LEU A 8 1.44 -16.37 -2.20
C LEU A 8 1.83 -14.91 -2.05
N MET A 9 1.22 -14.03 -2.85
CA MET A 9 1.60 -12.63 -2.84
C MET A 9 0.53 -11.78 -3.51
N VAL A 10 0.60 -10.49 -3.24
CA VAL A 10 -0.15 -9.45 -3.94
C VAL A 10 0.84 -8.61 -4.71
N ASN A 11 0.54 -8.28 -5.95
CA ASN A 11 1.39 -7.42 -6.77
C ASN A 11 0.70 -6.09 -7.05
N LEU A 12 1.46 -5.01 -6.98
CA LEU A 12 1.03 -3.67 -7.34
C LEU A 12 1.82 -3.19 -8.54
N ASP A 13 1.15 -2.53 -9.46
CA ASP A 13 1.82 -1.85 -10.57
C ASP A 13 2.49 -0.58 -10.07
N SER A 14 3.61 -0.23 -10.68
CA SER A 14 4.39 0.90 -10.21
C SER A 14 5.21 1.51 -11.35
N PRO A 15 5.40 2.84 -11.35
CA PRO A 15 6.39 3.45 -12.26
C PRO A 15 7.82 3.30 -11.74
N ASP A 16 7.99 2.91 -10.46
CA ASP A 16 9.31 2.73 -9.83
C ASP A 16 9.19 1.68 -8.73
N PRO A 17 9.35 0.39 -9.09
CA PRO A 17 9.19 -0.70 -8.11
C PRO A 17 10.08 -0.60 -6.88
N ALA A 18 11.35 -0.22 -7.06
CA ALA A 18 12.27 -0.13 -5.91
C ALA A 18 11.82 0.94 -4.92
N ALA A 19 11.37 2.09 -5.40
CA ALA A 19 10.90 3.16 -4.53
C ALA A 19 9.62 2.75 -3.80
N LEU A 20 8.72 2.07 -4.47
CA LEU A 20 7.48 1.63 -3.84
C LEU A 20 7.75 0.54 -2.81
N ALA A 21 8.66 -0.38 -3.10
CA ALA A 21 9.07 -1.39 -2.12
C ALA A 21 9.68 -0.75 -0.88
N GLU A 22 10.50 0.28 -1.05
CA GLU A 22 11.09 1.00 0.09
C GLU A 22 10.02 1.67 0.95
N PHE A 23 9.01 2.26 0.33
CA PHE A 23 7.91 2.87 1.06
C PHE A 23 7.21 1.82 1.95
N TYR A 24 6.83 0.67 1.38
CA TYR A 24 6.13 -0.35 2.14
C TYR A 24 7.05 -1.08 3.12
N HIS A 25 8.35 -1.16 2.84
CA HIS A 25 9.33 -1.63 3.80
C HIS A 25 9.31 -0.76 5.07
N GLN A 26 9.27 0.56 4.91
CA GLN A 26 9.19 1.48 6.04
C GLN A 26 7.87 1.35 6.78
N LEU A 27 6.78 1.18 6.03
CA LEU A 27 5.44 1.08 6.63
C LEU A 27 5.26 -0.20 7.43
N LEU A 28 5.67 -1.34 6.87
CA LEU A 28 5.40 -2.66 7.43
C LEU A 28 6.57 -3.26 8.21
N GLY A 29 7.78 -2.80 7.96
CA GLY A 29 8.97 -3.40 8.55
C GLY A 29 9.36 -4.73 7.89
N TRP A 30 8.77 -5.07 6.75
CA TRP A 30 9.05 -6.31 6.04
C TRP A 30 10.37 -6.20 5.27
N GLU A 31 11.06 -7.34 5.15
CA GLU A 31 12.35 -7.37 4.45
C GLU A 31 12.18 -7.18 2.95
N VAL A 32 13.05 -6.37 2.33
CA VAL A 32 13.12 -6.26 0.87
C VAL A 32 13.89 -7.47 0.37
N THR A 33 13.23 -8.37 -0.34
CA THR A 33 13.83 -9.61 -0.84
C THR A 33 14.31 -9.50 -2.28
N HIS A 34 13.74 -8.58 -3.06
CA HIS A 34 14.17 -8.28 -4.43
C HIS A 34 14.04 -6.79 -4.66
N SER A 35 15.00 -6.21 -5.37
CA SER A 35 14.95 -4.79 -5.71
C SER A 35 15.70 -4.57 -7.01
N GLN A 36 14.97 -4.61 -8.12
CA GLN A 36 15.49 -4.37 -9.47
C GLN A 36 14.63 -3.34 -10.16
N ALA A 37 15.10 -2.82 -11.29
CA ALA A 37 14.35 -1.79 -12.01
C ALA A 37 12.98 -2.28 -12.46
N GLU A 38 12.87 -3.53 -12.89
CA GLU A 38 11.63 -4.10 -13.42
C GLU A 38 10.73 -4.68 -12.34
N TYR A 39 11.29 -4.98 -11.16
CA TYR A 39 10.54 -5.69 -10.14
C TYR A 39 11.19 -5.54 -8.78
N ALA A 40 10.37 -5.43 -7.75
CA ALA A 40 10.81 -5.45 -6.36
C ALA A 40 9.81 -6.25 -5.52
N MET A 41 10.24 -6.70 -4.35
CA MET A 41 9.38 -7.50 -3.48
C MET A 41 9.80 -7.34 -2.03
N ILE A 42 8.81 -7.33 -1.15
CA ILE A 42 9.00 -7.41 0.30
C ILE A 42 8.29 -8.63 0.83
N SER A 43 8.74 -9.14 1.97
CA SER A 43 8.14 -10.33 2.57
C SER A 43 8.33 -10.34 4.08
N ASP A 44 7.37 -10.95 4.79
CA ASP A 44 7.51 -11.23 6.23
C ASP A 44 7.87 -12.69 6.49
N GLY A 45 8.21 -13.44 5.44
CA GLY A 45 8.50 -14.85 5.53
C GLY A 45 7.32 -15.77 5.24
N THR A 46 6.13 -15.23 5.27
CA THR A 46 4.89 -15.98 5.01
C THR A 46 4.15 -15.42 3.80
N THR A 47 4.01 -14.11 3.77
CA THR A 47 3.29 -13.40 2.70
C THR A 47 4.25 -12.41 2.05
N SER A 48 4.06 -12.17 0.77
CA SER A 48 4.89 -11.24 0.01
C SER A 48 4.03 -10.20 -0.68
N VAL A 49 4.61 -9.03 -0.91
CA VAL A 49 4.04 -8.00 -1.77
C VAL A 49 5.07 -7.68 -2.83
N GLY A 50 4.66 -7.79 -4.09
CA GLY A 50 5.51 -7.50 -5.23
C GLY A 50 5.12 -6.19 -5.89
N PHE A 51 6.06 -5.59 -6.58
CA PHE A 51 5.87 -4.31 -7.27
C PHE A 51 6.47 -4.45 -8.66
N GLY A 52 5.62 -4.38 -9.68
CA GLY A 52 6.04 -4.57 -11.06
C GLY A 52 6.09 -3.27 -11.83
N LEU A 53 7.13 -3.08 -12.65
CA LEU A 53 7.24 -1.90 -13.50
C LEU A 53 6.20 -1.96 -14.61
N VAL A 54 5.46 -0.87 -14.77
CA VAL A 54 4.52 -0.70 -15.86
C VAL A 54 4.89 0.57 -16.61
N ASP A 55 5.22 0.42 -17.89
CA ASP A 55 5.49 1.57 -18.75
C ASP A 55 4.18 2.34 -18.95
N ASP A 56 4.27 3.66 -18.99
CA ASP A 56 3.09 4.54 -19.12
C ASP A 56 2.06 4.29 -18.00
N TYR A 57 2.55 4.03 -16.80
CA TYR A 57 1.73 3.74 -15.65
C TYR A 57 0.70 4.84 -15.38
N GLN A 58 -0.54 4.43 -15.13
CA GLN A 58 -1.64 5.32 -14.75
C GLN A 58 -2.10 4.95 -13.35
N ALA A 59 -1.96 5.88 -12.41
CA ALA A 59 -2.40 5.64 -11.04
C ALA A 59 -3.92 5.44 -10.98
N PRO A 60 -4.42 4.59 -10.06
CA PRO A 60 -5.86 4.49 -9.83
C PRO A 60 -6.43 5.84 -9.40
N ALA A 61 -7.63 6.14 -9.87
CA ALA A 61 -8.29 7.39 -9.50
C ALA A 61 -8.81 7.30 -8.07
N TRP A 62 -8.53 8.30 -7.26
CA TRP A 62 -9.10 8.42 -5.92
C TRP A 62 -9.19 9.89 -5.52
N PRO A 63 -10.35 10.40 -5.12
CA PRO A 63 -11.63 9.67 -5.25
C PRO A 63 -12.05 9.53 -6.70
N ASN A 64 -12.84 8.51 -6.99
CA ASN A 64 -13.41 8.29 -8.31
C ASN A 64 -14.92 8.45 -8.24
N PRO A 65 -15.61 8.54 -9.40
CA PRO A 65 -17.06 8.76 -9.40
C PRO A 65 -17.87 7.70 -8.65
N GLY A 66 -17.35 6.48 -8.58
CA GLY A 66 -18.04 5.41 -7.84
C GLY A 66 -17.73 5.39 -6.36
N GLY A 67 -16.79 6.21 -5.89
CA GLY A 67 -16.39 6.23 -4.49
C GLY A 67 -15.71 4.97 -4.00
N THR A 68 -15.14 4.18 -4.92
CA THR A 68 -14.55 2.89 -4.60
C THR A 68 -13.03 2.98 -4.63
N LYS A 69 -12.38 2.18 -3.78
CA LYS A 69 -10.93 2.08 -3.72
C LYS A 69 -10.39 0.89 -4.52
N GLN A 70 -11.29 0.06 -5.07
CA GLN A 70 -10.92 -1.19 -5.75
C GLN A 70 -10.16 -2.08 -4.77
N PHE A 71 -9.24 -2.91 -5.26
CA PHE A 71 -8.33 -3.62 -4.35
C PHE A 71 -7.44 -2.60 -3.67
N HIS A 72 -7.40 -2.64 -2.34
CA HIS A 72 -6.55 -1.75 -1.56
C HIS A 72 -6.14 -2.44 -0.28
N PHE A 73 -5.09 -1.93 0.36
CA PHE A 73 -4.67 -2.44 1.65
C PHE A 73 -5.38 -1.71 2.78
N ASP A 74 -5.70 -2.46 3.84
CA ASP A 74 -6.08 -1.90 5.13
C ASP A 74 -4.98 -2.31 6.11
N PHE A 75 -4.35 -1.32 6.73
CA PHE A 75 -3.29 -1.57 7.70
C PHE A 75 -3.77 -1.21 9.10
N GLY A 76 -3.55 -2.12 10.06
CA GLY A 76 -3.90 -1.86 11.45
C GLY A 76 -2.82 -1.04 12.14
N VAL A 77 -3.23 0.01 12.84
CA VAL A 77 -2.30 0.89 13.56
C VAL A 77 -2.85 1.18 14.95
N ASP A 78 -1.95 1.52 15.89
CA ASP A 78 -2.35 1.82 17.26
C ASP A 78 -2.85 3.25 17.41
N ASP A 79 -2.27 4.17 16.66
CA ASP A 79 -2.58 5.60 16.74
C ASP A 79 -2.68 6.16 15.31
N LEU A 80 -3.90 6.51 14.89
CA LEU A 80 -4.15 6.98 13.52
C LEU A 80 -3.34 8.24 13.18
N ASP A 81 -3.31 9.21 14.09
CA ASP A 81 -2.61 10.47 13.79
C ASP A 81 -1.11 10.27 13.69
N LYS A 82 -0.54 9.47 14.57
CA LYS A 82 0.88 9.16 14.55
C LYS A 82 1.26 8.35 13.31
N ALA A 83 0.46 7.36 12.97
CA ALA A 83 0.70 6.54 11.78
C ALA A 83 0.61 7.37 10.51
N GLU A 84 -0.38 8.27 10.41
CA GLU A 84 -0.50 9.17 9.28
C GLU A 84 0.76 10.02 9.13
N GLU A 85 1.22 10.62 10.24
CA GLU A 85 2.42 11.46 10.22
C GLU A 85 3.63 10.68 9.70
N LEU A 86 3.82 9.46 10.17
CA LEU A 86 4.94 8.62 9.73
C LEU A 86 4.83 8.22 8.25
N CYS A 87 3.63 7.91 7.79
CA CYS A 87 3.41 7.57 6.39
C CYS A 87 3.68 8.77 5.47
N LEU A 88 3.26 9.96 5.87
CA LEU A 88 3.52 11.17 5.10
C LEU A 88 5.03 11.45 5.02
N ALA A 89 5.74 11.26 6.13
CA ALA A 89 7.19 11.40 6.15
C ALA A 89 7.88 10.39 5.24
N ALA A 90 7.29 9.21 5.04
CA ALA A 90 7.85 8.16 4.19
C ALA A 90 7.52 8.35 2.71
N GLY A 91 6.63 9.29 2.36
CA GLY A 91 6.32 9.59 0.96
C GLY A 91 4.87 9.47 0.55
N ALA A 92 3.97 9.12 1.46
CA ALA A 92 2.55 9.09 1.17
C ALA A 92 1.99 10.50 1.07
N THR A 93 0.83 10.63 0.43
CA THR A 93 0.06 11.88 0.41
C THR A 93 -1.32 11.63 1.01
N LYS A 94 -1.93 12.69 1.50
CA LYS A 94 -3.26 12.61 2.12
C LYS A 94 -4.26 13.34 1.24
N PRO A 95 -5.23 12.61 0.64
CA PRO A 95 -6.29 13.26 -0.10
C PRO A 95 -7.25 13.99 0.84
N ASP A 96 -7.89 15.06 0.33
CA ASP A 96 -8.85 15.83 1.13
C ASP A 96 -10.08 15.00 1.48
N PHE A 97 -10.51 14.16 0.54
CA PHE A 97 -11.70 13.33 0.74
C PHE A 97 -11.38 12.19 1.71
N GLN A 98 -11.99 12.24 2.91
CA GLN A 98 -11.79 11.27 3.97
C GLN A 98 -13.12 10.70 4.41
N PRO A 99 -13.62 9.67 3.70
CA PRO A 99 -14.95 9.13 4.00
C PRO A 99 -15.05 8.47 5.38
N GLY A 100 -13.91 8.03 5.95
CA GLY A 100 -13.89 7.40 7.27
C GLY A 100 -13.90 8.38 8.43
N GLY A 101 -13.61 9.67 8.19
CA GLY A 101 -13.51 10.66 9.25
C GLY A 101 -12.47 10.27 10.28
N GLU A 102 -12.88 10.14 11.54
CA GLU A 102 -11.99 9.78 12.63
C GLU A 102 -11.83 8.26 12.81
N ARG A 103 -12.58 7.46 12.04
CA ARG A 103 -12.59 6.01 12.21
C ARG A 103 -11.50 5.31 11.44
N TRP A 104 -11.18 5.79 10.25
CA TRP A 104 -10.05 5.31 9.46
C TRP A 104 -9.57 6.44 8.55
N ARG A 105 -8.37 6.29 8.02
CA ARG A 105 -7.76 7.33 7.21
C ARG A 105 -7.35 6.77 5.86
N VAL A 106 -7.70 7.45 4.76
CA VAL A 106 -7.23 7.08 3.42
C VAL A 106 -5.97 7.89 3.12
N LEU A 107 -4.92 7.21 2.70
CA LEU A 107 -3.70 7.82 2.20
C LEU A 107 -3.39 7.27 0.82
N ILE A 108 -2.50 7.94 0.10
CA ILE A 108 -2.09 7.54 -1.24
C ILE A 108 -0.59 7.23 -1.19
N ASP A 109 -0.19 6.07 -1.71
CA ASP A 109 1.22 5.70 -1.71
C ASP A 109 1.98 6.43 -2.83
N PRO A 110 3.32 6.31 -2.88
CA PRO A 110 4.11 7.01 -3.92
C PRO A 110 3.76 6.66 -5.36
N ALA A 111 3.13 5.52 -5.60
CA ALA A 111 2.66 5.14 -6.94
C ALA A 111 1.22 5.56 -7.21
N GLY A 112 0.54 6.15 -6.24
CA GLY A 112 -0.82 6.61 -6.40
C GLY A 112 -1.89 5.60 -6.00
N HIS A 113 -1.53 4.47 -5.39
CA HIS A 113 -2.53 3.52 -4.90
C HIS A 113 -3.10 3.99 -3.57
N PRO A 114 -4.41 4.04 -3.41
CA PRO A 114 -5.00 4.33 -2.11
C PRO A 114 -4.85 3.15 -1.16
N PHE A 115 -4.64 3.47 0.11
CA PHE A 115 -4.67 2.47 1.19
C PHE A 115 -5.29 3.11 2.43
N CYS A 116 -5.72 2.28 3.36
CA CYS A 116 -6.36 2.76 4.58
C CYS A 116 -5.53 2.42 5.81
N LEU A 117 -5.50 3.34 6.75
CA LEU A 117 -5.03 3.10 8.11
C LEU A 117 -6.26 2.91 8.99
N CYS A 118 -6.28 1.82 9.73
CA CYS A 118 -7.41 1.44 10.57
C CYS A 118 -6.96 1.21 12.00
N PRO A 119 -7.75 1.59 13.00
CA PRO A 119 -7.39 1.26 14.37
C PRO A 119 -7.32 -0.25 14.54
N ARG A 120 -6.25 -0.72 15.19
CA ARG A 120 -6.17 -2.15 15.49
C ARG A 120 -6.83 -2.40 16.85
N GLY A 121 -7.70 -3.33 16.85
CA GLY A 121 -8.34 -3.79 18.05
C GLY A 121 -9.26 -2.83 18.74
#